data_970182114b91f37fb68ad80438bbd343
#
_entry.id   970182114b91f37fb68ad80438bbd343
#
_cell.length_a   1.000
_cell.length_b   1.000
_cell.length_c   1.000
_cell.angle_alpha   90.00
_cell.angle_beta   90.00
_cell.angle_gamma   90.00
#
_symmetry.space_group_name_H-M   'P 1'
#
loop_
_entity.id
_entity.type
_entity.pdbx_description
1 polymer ?
#
loop_
_entity_poly.entity_id
_entity_poly.type
_entity_poly.pdbx_seq_one_letter_code
_entity_poly.pdbx_strand_id
1 'polypeptide(L)'
;MINGMRMTASSIVTNQAGELLLIQRHDIRTFDVPGGGIDPGELPPEAAVRETFEETGLTVRAAQLLGIYHWPNEPHAFLSFYFRCELLGGTLRPSEETPHVAFVPTQALPRRILPMHRQRIRHSLAHQGTQPFCLAQPMTLTQKAGKKVLGRIFFPIQRWRRRRNGQPPWPEAEPWRMGAFTIIRNEAGAVLWVRRTDRDLWNLPGGGAENEEPPWETAVRETFEETGCQVQLGDLTSINSYSNEPNLTFNYTANIVRGQLTTGPEAAAFGWFQPGEEPDNSIPQHQERVADACHGSGSVGFRKQDGRIPNP
;
A
#
# COMPACT_ATOMS: atom_id res chain seq x y z
N MET A 1 -16.78 2.80 -14.87
CA MET A 1 -16.50 1.59 -14.06
C MET A 1 -15.30 1.92 -13.21
N ILE A 2 -15.44 1.92 -11.89
CA ILE A 2 -14.31 2.17 -10.98
C ILE A 2 -13.44 0.91 -11.04
N ASN A 3 -12.36 0.95 -11.80
CA ASN A 3 -11.33 -0.07 -11.78
C ASN A 3 -10.55 0.09 -10.48
N GLY A 4 -10.97 -0.61 -9.43
CA GLY A 4 -10.28 -0.56 -8.15
C GLY A 4 -8.99 -1.37 -8.17
N MET A 5 -8.05 -0.97 -7.33
CA MET A 5 -6.76 -1.63 -7.14
C MET A 5 -6.92 -2.81 -6.18
N ARG A 6 -6.17 -3.89 -6.38
CA ARG A 6 -6.03 -4.97 -5.40
C ARG A 6 -4.85 -4.68 -4.49
N MET A 7 -5.05 -4.86 -3.20
CA MET A 7 -4.01 -4.60 -2.21
C MET A 7 -3.59 -5.88 -1.50
N THR A 8 -2.29 -6.05 -1.31
CA THR A 8 -1.71 -7.23 -0.65
C THR A 8 -0.63 -6.82 0.32
N ALA A 9 -0.46 -7.57 1.39
CA ALA A 9 0.61 -7.36 2.35
C ALA A 9 1.40 -8.66 2.54
N SER A 10 2.72 -8.54 2.65
CA SER A 10 3.65 -9.68 2.75
C SER A 10 4.69 -9.44 3.84
N SER A 11 5.13 -10.52 4.46
CA SER A 11 6.05 -10.51 5.60
C SER A 11 7.44 -11.03 5.24
N ILE A 12 8.47 -10.23 5.47
CA ILE A 12 9.86 -10.65 5.48
C ILE A 12 10.21 -11.03 6.92
N VAL A 13 10.21 -12.31 7.20
CA VAL A 13 10.52 -12.88 8.53
C VAL A 13 11.83 -13.62 8.46
N THR A 14 12.78 -13.28 9.31
CA THR A 14 14.03 -14.03 9.43
C THR A 14 14.16 -14.60 10.83
N ASN A 15 14.71 -15.83 10.94
CA ASN A 15 15.04 -16.44 12.22
C ASN A 15 16.39 -15.94 12.75
N GLN A 16 16.80 -16.42 13.92
CA GLN A 16 18.09 -16.05 14.55
C GLN A 16 19.32 -16.46 13.72
N ALA A 17 19.18 -17.46 12.84
CA ALA A 17 20.24 -17.86 11.92
C ALA A 17 20.30 -17.00 10.65
N GLY A 18 19.40 -16.00 10.49
CA GLY A 18 19.30 -15.15 9.30
C GLY A 18 18.65 -15.85 8.11
N GLU A 19 17.96 -16.97 8.33
CA GLU A 19 17.22 -17.68 7.29
C GLU A 19 15.83 -17.04 7.10
N LEU A 20 15.39 -16.95 5.84
CA LEU A 20 14.11 -16.34 5.43
C LEU A 20 12.98 -17.38 5.48
N LEU A 21 11.86 -17.00 6.09
CA LEU A 21 10.62 -17.76 6.04
C LEU A 21 10.03 -17.76 4.64
N LEU A 22 9.82 -18.94 4.07
CA LEU A 22 9.17 -19.14 2.78
C LEU A 22 8.00 -20.10 2.90
N ILE A 23 6.98 -19.86 2.11
CA ILE A 23 5.84 -20.73 1.88
C ILE A 23 5.88 -21.27 0.45
N GLN A 24 5.31 -22.46 0.22
CA GLN A 24 5.04 -22.95 -1.12
C GLN A 24 3.54 -22.89 -1.39
N ARG A 25 3.15 -22.12 -2.39
CA ARG A 25 1.76 -22.02 -2.85
C ARG A 25 1.26 -23.34 -3.42
N HIS A 26 0.09 -23.78 -3.00
CA HIS A 26 -0.55 -25.00 -3.51
C HIS A 26 -0.89 -24.92 -5.00
N ASP A 27 -1.36 -23.74 -5.47
CA ASP A 27 -1.94 -23.55 -6.81
C ASP A 27 -0.91 -23.65 -7.95
N ILE A 28 0.23 -22.97 -7.83
CA ILE A 28 1.27 -22.89 -8.88
C ILE A 28 2.60 -23.53 -8.44
N ARG A 29 2.68 -24.02 -7.21
CA ARG A 29 3.85 -24.66 -6.60
C ARG A 29 5.13 -23.82 -6.66
N THR A 30 4.97 -22.50 -6.63
CA THR A 30 6.10 -21.56 -6.47
C THR A 30 6.29 -21.21 -5.01
N PHE A 31 7.50 -20.85 -4.66
CA PHE A 31 7.80 -20.31 -3.33
C PHE A 31 7.63 -18.80 -3.30
N ASP A 32 7.20 -18.30 -2.15
CA ASP A 32 7.10 -16.89 -1.86
C ASP A 32 7.27 -16.64 -0.35
N VAL A 33 7.29 -15.40 0.07
CA VAL A 33 7.14 -15.02 1.47
C VAL A 33 5.67 -15.08 1.88
N PRO A 34 5.34 -15.28 3.16
CA PRO A 34 3.96 -15.26 3.62
C PRO A 34 3.27 -13.92 3.30
N GLY A 35 2.01 -13.98 2.89
CA GLY A 35 1.22 -12.80 2.61
C GLY A 35 0.04 -13.06 1.69
N GLY A 36 -0.93 -12.15 1.73
CA GLY A 36 -2.17 -12.24 0.97
C GLY A 36 -2.91 -10.92 0.85
N GLY A 37 -4.21 -11.00 0.65
CA GLY A 37 -5.08 -9.84 0.48
C GLY A 37 -5.25 -9.04 1.77
N ILE A 38 -5.45 -7.75 1.64
CA ILE A 38 -5.87 -6.89 2.74
C ILE A 38 -7.39 -6.90 2.78
N ASP A 39 -7.99 -7.17 3.93
CA ASP A 39 -9.43 -7.16 4.11
C ASP A 39 -9.98 -5.73 4.33
N PRO A 40 -11.23 -5.43 3.90
CA PRO A 40 -11.83 -4.12 4.14
C PRO A 40 -11.75 -3.69 5.62
N GLY A 41 -11.23 -2.48 5.86
CA GLY A 41 -11.01 -1.95 7.21
C GLY A 41 -9.75 -2.46 7.93
N GLU A 42 -8.98 -3.33 7.29
CA GLU A 42 -7.68 -3.79 7.80
C GLU A 42 -6.57 -2.84 7.35
N LEU A 43 -5.57 -2.64 8.19
CA LEU A 43 -4.34 -1.94 7.81
C LEU A 43 -3.34 -2.91 7.17
N PRO A 44 -2.48 -2.46 6.25
CA PRO A 44 -1.48 -3.32 5.63
C PRO A 44 -0.59 -4.12 6.61
N PRO A 45 -0.09 -3.56 7.74
CA PRO A 45 0.66 -4.34 8.72
C PRO A 45 -0.18 -5.40 9.44
N GLU A 46 -1.48 -5.16 9.66
CA GLU A 46 -2.39 -6.15 10.26
C GLU A 46 -2.57 -7.35 9.33
N ALA A 47 -2.80 -7.10 8.03
CA ALA A 47 -2.89 -8.14 7.02
C ALA A 47 -1.61 -8.99 6.94
N ALA A 48 -0.44 -8.36 6.95
CA ALA A 48 0.82 -9.08 6.93
C ALA A 48 0.97 -10.03 8.13
N VAL A 49 0.54 -9.60 9.31
CA VAL A 49 0.56 -10.42 10.55
C VAL A 49 -0.44 -11.57 10.47
N ARG A 50 -1.70 -11.29 10.08
CA ARG A 50 -2.78 -12.28 9.94
C ARG A 50 -2.39 -13.37 8.93
N GLU A 51 -2.00 -12.99 7.72
CA GLU A 51 -1.61 -13.91 6.67
C GLU A 51 -0.42 -14.79 7.08
N THR A 52 0.57 -14.19 7.75
CA THR A 52 1.71 -14.98 8.26
C THR A 52 1.24 -16.05 9.23
N PHE A 53 0.33 -15.74 10.14
CA PHE A 53 -0.19 -16.73 11.09
C PHE A 53 -1.02 -17.81 10.38
N GLU A 54 -1.92 -17.43 9.48
CA GLU A 54 -2.78 -18.36 8.74
C GLU A 54 -1.98 -19.33 7.88
N GLU A 55 -0.98 -18.83 7.18
CA GLU A 55 -0.17 -19.62 6.26
C GLU A 55 0.94 -20.45 6.92
N THR A 56 1.42 -20.04 8.10
CA THR A 56 2.62 -20.64 8.71
C THR A 56 2.47 -21.10 10.16
N GLY A 57 1.46 -20.62 10.88
CA GLY A 57 1.28 -20.84 12.32
C GLY A 57 2.24 -20.03 13.20
N LEU A 58 3.03 -19.12 12.61
CA LEU A 58 3.95 -18.26 13.37
C LEU A 58 3.28 -16.94 13.75
N THR A 59 3.56 -16.49 14.96
CA THR A 59 3.15 -15.18 15.45
C THR A 59 4.28 -14.17 15.20
N VAL A 60 3.96 -13.09 14.51
CA VAL A 60 4.92 -12.03 14.16
C VAL A 60 4.40 -10.66 14.52
N ARG A 61 5.29 -9.68 14.58
CA ARG A 61 4.98 -8.26 14.68
C ARG A 61 5.54 -7.54 13.45
N ALA A 62 4.72 -6.80 12.74
CA ALA A 62 5.18 -5.92 11.68
C ALA A 62 5.97 -4.75 12.30
N ALA A 63 7.27 -4.69 12.00
CA ALA A 63 8.19 -3.73 12.61
C ALA A 63 8.47 -2.54 11.70
N GLN A 64 8.50 -2.76 10.38
CA GLN A 64 8.85 -1.71 9.42
C GLN A 64 8.26 -2.01 8.03
N LEU A 65 7.70 -0.99 7.38
CA LEU A 65 7.38 -1.05 5.96
C LEU A 65 8.68 -0.90 5.15
N LEU A 66 9.01 -1.92 4.37
CA LEU A 66 10.24 -1.96 3.56
C LEU A 66 10.02 -1.41 2.16
N GLY A 67 8.85 -1.69 1.58
CA GLY A 67 8.57 -1.25 0.22
C GLY A 67 7.12 -1.40 -0.20
N ILE A 68 6.75 -0.58 -1.16
CA ILE A 68 5.46 -0.60 -1.84
C ILE A 68 5.73 -0.83 -3.32
N TYR A 69 5.13 -1.88 -3.86
CA TYR A 69 5.28 -2.24 -5.26
C TYR A 69 3.95 -2.08 -5.98
N HIS A 70 3.94 -1.22 -6.96
CA HIS A 70 2.82 -1.08 -7.89
C HIS A 70 3.03 -1.95 -9.11
N TRP A 71 2.06 -2.79 -9.41
CA TRP A 71 2.06 -3.62 -10.60
C TRP A 71 0.83 -3.28 -11.45
N PRO A 72 0.98 -2.45 -12.48
CA PRO A 72 -0.09 -2.13 -13.40
C PRO A 72 -0.51 -3.38 -14.18
N ASN A 73 -1.72 -3.84 -13.98
CA ASN A 73 -2.18 -5.11 -14.50
C ASN A 73 -3.69 -5.09 -14.78
N GLU A 74 -4.09 -5.09 -16.05
CA GLU A 74 -5.51 -5.25 -16.39
C GLU A 74 -6.05 -6.63 -16.02
N PRO A 75 -7.30 -6.75 -15.53
CA PRO A 75 -8.27 -5.67 -15.29
C PRO A 75 -8.08 -4.92 -13.95
N HIS A 76 -7.14 -5.31 -13.10
CA HIS A 76 -6.87 -4.67 -11.82
C HIS A 76 -5.38 -4.54 -11.57
N ALA A 77 -4.93 -3.35 -11.22
CA ALA A 77 -3.59 -3.13 -10.71
C ALA A 77 -3.45 -3.73 -9.30
N PHE A 78 -2.20 -4.01 -8.91
CA PHE A 78 -1.86 -4.47 -7.57
C PHE A 78 -0.95 -3.47 -6.89
N LEU A 79 -1.25 -3.20 -5.62
CA LEU A 79 -0.36 -2.52 -4.71
C LEU A 79 0.05 -3.51 -3.61
N SER A 80 1.34 -3.82 -3.54
CA SER A 80 1.86 -4.83 -2.63
C SER A 80 2.78 -4.21 -1.59
N PHE A 81 2.47 -4.40 -0.31
CA PHE A 81 3.22 -3.89 0.83
C PHE A 81 4.13 -4.99 1.37
N TYR A 82 5.41 -4.70 1.59
CA TYR A 82 6.37 -5.64 2.15
C TYR A 82 6.86 -5.13 3.49
N PHE A 83 6.65 -5.92 4.54
CA PHE A 83 7.03 -5.56 5.91
C PHE A 83 8.19 -6.42 6.39
N ARG A 84 9.13 -5.82 7.08
CA ARG A 84 10.01 -6.53 8.00
C ARG A 84 9.18 -6.91 9.22
N CYS A 85 9.13 -8.22 9.51
CA CYS A 85 8.38 -8.73 10.64
C CYS A 85 9.31 -9.44 11.61
N GLU A 86 9.14 -9.17 12.89
CA GLU A 86 9.84 -9.83 13.98
C GLU A 86 9.10 -11.10 14.40
N LEU A 87 9.81 -12.20 14.50
CA LEU A 87 9.26 -13.46 14.99
C LEU A 87 9.07 -13.38 16.51
N LEU A 88 7.82 -13.52 16.97
CA LEU A 88 7.47 -13.52 18.39
C LEU A 88 7.33 -14.93 18.96
N GLY A 89 6.97 -15.91 18.13
CA GLY A 89 6.76 -17.28 18.55
C GLY A 89 5.90 -18.08 17.59
N GLY A 90 5.31 -19.17 18.07
CA GLY A 90 4.49 -20.07 17.28
C GLY A 90 5.24 -21.31 16.84
N THR A 91 4.55 -22.20 16.14
CA THR A 91 5.12 -23.44 15.61
C THR A 91 4.82 -23.52 14.13
N LEU A 92 5.84 -23.76 13.32
CA LEU A 92 5.65 -23.94 11.87
C LEU A 92 4.67 -25.09 11.61
N ARG A 93 3.61 -24.75 10.91
CA ARG A 93 2.60 -25.73 10.44
C ARG A 93 2.15 -25.36 9.03
N PRO A 94 2.14 -26.32 8.10
CA PRO A 94 1.55 -26.13 6.80
C PRO A 94 0.04 -25.88 6.91
N SER A 95 -0.51 -25.20 5.90
CA SER A 95 -1.96 -25.06 5.70
C SER A 95 -2.38 -25.75 4.39
N GLU A 96 -3.69 -25.79 4.12
CA GLU A 96 -4.19 -26.33 2.83
C GLU A 96 -3.70 -25.48 1.64
N GLU A 97 -3.51 -24.18 1.83
CA GLU A 97 -3.03 -23.26 0.80
C GLU A 97 -1.50 -23.27 0.67
N THR A 98 -0.81 -23.59 1.75
CA THR A 98 0.67 -23.58 1.84
C THR A 98 1.19 -24.90 2.38
N PRO A 99 1.25 -25.97 1.56
CA PRO A 99 1.63 -27.32 1.98
C PRO A 99 3.08 -27.44 2.43
N HIS A 100 3.95 -26.49 2.12
CA HIS A 100 5.33 -26.45 2.58
C HIS A 100 5.68 -25.06 3.12
N VAL A 101 6.17 -25.06 4.35
CA VAL A 101 6.64 -23.87 5.06
C VAL A 101 8.00 -24.16 5.66
N ALA A 102 8.99 -23.33 5.41
CA ALA A 102 10.33 -23.53 5.95
C ALA A 102 11.12 -22.22 6.04
N PHE A 103 12.07 -22.17 6.96
CA PHE A 103 13.16 -21.21 6.93
C PHE A 103 14.24 -21.69 5.96
N VAL A 104 14.70 -20.80 5.09
CA VAL A 104 15.66 -21.12 4.02
C VAL A 104 16.80 -20.09 4.04
N PRO A 105 18.06 -20.52 3.92
CA PRO A 105 19.19 -19.59 3.83
C PRO A 105 18.99 -18.57 2.69
N THR A 106 19.18 -17.30 2.99
CA THR A 106 18.94 -16.19 2.02
C THR A 106 19.84 -16.30 0.79
N GLN A 107 20.99 -16.97 0.89
CA GLN A 107 21.92 -17.24 -0.20
C GLN A 107 21.47 -18.43 -1.09
N ALA A 108 20.59 -19.28 -0.58
CA ALA A 108 20.13 -20.52 -1.23
C ALA A 108 18.64 -20.53 -1.56
N LEU A 109 18.09 -19.38 -1.94
CA LEU A 109 16.67 -19.25 -2.27
C LEU A 109 16.26 -20.21 -3.40
N PRO A 110 15.13 -20.94 -3.25
CA PRO A 110 14.63 -21.91 -4.24
C PRO A 110 14.53 -21.33 -5.64
N ARG A 111 14.84 -22.13 -6.67
CA ARG A 111 14.73 -21.68 -8.07
C ARG A 111 13.30 -21.33 -8.49
N ARG A 112 12.29 -21.96 -7.87
CA ARG A 112 10.86 -21.78 -8.18
C ARG A 112 10.23 -20.59 -7.46
N ILE A 113 10.95 -19.48 -7.31
CA ILE A 113 10.40 -18.17 -6.94
C ILE A 113 10.20 -17.38 -8.22
N LEU A 114 9.02 -16.77 -8.40
CA LEU A 114 8.77 -15.91 -9.56
C LEU A 114 9.79 -14.75 -9.60
N PRO A 115 10.30 -14.37 -10.77
CA PRO A 115 11.36 -13.34 -10.87
C PRO A 115 11.01 -12.03 -10.15
N MET A 116 9.77 -11.57 -10.25
CA MET A 116 9.31 -10.36 -9.58
C MET A 116 9.33 -10.50 -8.05
N HIS A 117 8.87 -11.63 -7.51
CA HIS A 117 8.89 -11.89 -6.05
C HIS A 117 10.33 -12.03 -5.56
N ARG A 118 11.20 -12.70 -6.32
CA ARG A 118 12.63 -12.77 -6.00
C ARG A 118 13.29 -11.40 -5.93
N GLN A 119 12.93 -10.49 -6.82
CA GLN A 119 13.42 -9.11 -6.80
C GLN A 119 12.94 -8.38 -5.54
N ARG A 120 11.65 -8.48 -5.22
CA ARG A 120 11.05 -7.87 -4.01
C ARG A 120 11.71 -8.38 -2.73
N ILE A 121 11.92 -9.70 -2.63
CA ILE A 121 12.63 -10.32 -1.49
C ILE A 121 14.05 -9.75 -1.36
N ARG A 122 14.81 -9.66 -2.46
CA ARG A 122 16.17 -9.11 -2.45
C ARG A 122 16.21 -7.65 -2.04
N HIS A 123 15.31 -6.83 -2.59
CA HIS A 123 15.20 -5.42 -2.20
C HIS A 123 14.86 -5.31 -0.70
N SER A 124 13.93 -6.10 -0.21
CA SER A 124 13.51 -6.10 1.19
C SER A 124 14.63 -6.52 2.15
N LEU A 125 15.40 -7.56 1.79
CA LEU A 125 16.54 -8.01 2.59
C LEU A 125 17.71 -7.01 2.60
N ALA A 126 17.89 -6.27 1.50
CA ALA A 126 18.95 -5.25 1.38
C ALA A 126 18.56 -3.90 1.99
N HIS A 127 17.29 -3.70 2.35
CA HIS A 127 16.80 -2.41 2.84
C HIS A 127 17.35 -2.07 4.23
N GLN A 128 17.97 -0.89 4.33
CA GLN A 128 18.55 -0.37 5.58
C GLN A 128 18.01 1.02 5.96
N GLY A 129 17.21 1.64 5.08
CA GLY A 129 16.59 2.94 5.32
C GLY A 129 15.39 2.88 6.26
N THR A 130 14.90 4.04 6.68
CA THR A 130 13.65 4.17 7.44
C THR A 130 12.43 4.31 6.53
N GLN A 131 12.61 4.92 5.35
CA GLN A 131 11.57 5.12 4.35
C GLN A 131 11.44 3.93 3.39
N PRO A 132 10.23 3.50 3.04
CA PRO A 132 10.02 2.41 2.09
C PRO A 132 10.42 2.86 0.68
N PHE A 133 10.88 1.90 -0.13
CA PHE A 133 10.96 2.18 -1.56
C PHE A 133 9.59 2.02 -2.22
N CYS A 134 9.28 2.94 -3.13
CA CYS A 134 8.07 2.94 -3.94
C CYS A 134 8.45 2.65 -5.39
N LEU A 135 8.04 1.50 -5.92
CA LEU A 135 8.47 1.04 -7.25
C LEU A 135 7.30 0.57 -8.11
N ALA A 136 7.18 1.16 -9.30
CA ALA A 136 6.35 0.58 -10.34
C ALA A 136 7.09 -0.57 -11.02
N GLN A 137 6.42 -1.72 -11.17
CA GLN A 137 6.96 -2.91 -11.83
C GLN A 137 6.10 -3.25 -13.06
N PRO A 138 6.30 -2.58 -14.21
CA PRO A 138 5.53 -2.88 -15.40
C PRO A 138 5.82 -4.31 -15.90
N MET A 139 4.79 -4.96 -16.42
CA MET A 139 4.94 -6.30 -16.97
C MET A 139 5.84 -6.30 -18.21
N THR A 140 6.80 -7.21 -18.22
CA THR A 140 7.57 -7.52 -19.44
C THR A 140 6.69 -8.21 -20.48
N LEU A 141 7.10 -8.20 -21.73
CA LEU A 141 6.37 -8.89 -22.82
C LEU A 141 6.16 -10.39 -22.53
N THR A 142 7.17 -11.04 -21.97
CA THR A 142 7.10 -12.45 -21.57
C THR A 142 6.10 -12.70 -20.43
N GLN A 143 6.03 -11.80 -19.46
CA GLN A 143 5.04 -11.86 -18.39
C GLN A 143 3.61 -11.62 -18.92
N LYS A 144 3.42 -10.67 -19.87
CA LYS A 144 2.13 -10.44 -20.55
C LYS A 144 1.68 -11.69 -21.32
N ALA A 145 2.59 -12.35 -22.03
CA ALA A 145 2.28 -13.60 -22.73
C ALA A 145 1.92 -14.73 -21.76
N GLY A 146 2.72 -14.93 -20.70
CA GLY A 146 2.44 -15.91 -19.65
C GLY A 146 1.10 -15.69 -18.98
N LYS A 147 0.73 -14.44 -18.67
CA LYS A 147 -0.58 -14.08 -18.13
C LYS A 147 -1.73 -14.47 -19.05
N LYS A 148 -1.62 -14.23 -20.37
CA LYS A 148 -2.65 -14.64 -21.33
C LYS A 148 -2.87 -16.15 -21.34
N VAL A 149 -1.79 -16.93 -21.22
CA VAL A 149 -1.86 -18.40 -21.13
C VAL A 149 -2.51 -18.83 -19.82
N LEU A 150 -2.07 -18.28 -18.69
CA LEU A 150 -2.67 -18.56 -17.38
C LEU A 150 -4.15 -18.19 -17.33
N GLY A 151 -4.49 -17.02 -17.84
CA GLY A 151 -5.87 -16.51 -17.84
C GLY A 151 -6.81 -17.33 -18.74
N ARG A 152 -6.33 -17.74 -19.94
CA ARG A 152 -7.18 -18.43 -20.92
C ARG A 152 -7.24 -19.95 -20.75
N ILE A 153 -6.25 -20.55 -20.13
CA ILE A 153 -6.13 -22.02 -20.02
C ILE A 153 -6.14 -22.46 -18.56
N PHE A 154 -5.23 -21.97 -17.76
CA PHE A 154 -5.00 -22.48 -16.41
C PHE A 154 -6.15 -22.15 -15.45
N PHE A 155 -6.54 -20.88 -15.33
CA PHE A 155 -7.60 -20.48 -14.42
C PHE A 155 -8.98 -21.03 -14.77
N PRO A 156 -9.42 -21.12 -16.04
CA PRO A 156 -10.66 -21.80 -16.39
C PRO A 156 -10.66 -23.28 -16.01
N ILE A 157 -9.53 -23.99 -16.20
CA ILE A 157 -9.41 -25.40 -15.78
C ILE A 157 -9.49 -25.53 -14.26
N GLN A 158 -8.83 -24.65 -13.54
CA GLN A 158 -8.89 -24.64 -12.06
C GLN A 158 -10.29 -24.31 -11.54
N ARG A 159 -10.99 -23.31 -12.13
CA ARG A 159 -12.40 -22.99 -11.79
C ARG A 159 -13.31 -24.19 -12.07
N TRP A 160 -13.14 -24.87 -13.19
CA TRP A 160 -13.92 -26.07 -13.51
C TRP A 160 -13.65 -27.20 -12.52
N ARG A 161 -12.38 -27.47 -12.17
CA ARG A 161 -12.00 -28.47 -11.13
C ARG A 161 -12.62 -28.16 -9.78
N ARG A 162 -12.55 -26.89 -9.32
CA ARG A 162 -13.17 -26.48 -8.04
C ARG A 162 -14.67 -26.73 -8.06
N ARG A 163 -15.37 -26.32 -9.12
CA ARG A 163 -16.82 -26.58 -9.27
C ARG A 163 -17.14 -28.08 -9.22
N ARG A 164 -16.35 -28.88 -9.91
CA ARG A 164 -16.52 -30.35 -9.93
C ARG A 164 -16.32 -30.98 -8.56
N ASN A 165 -15.41 -30.43 -7.76
CA ASN A 165 -15.10 -30.92 -6.41
C ASN A 165 -15.99 -30.29 -5.32
N GLY A 166 -17.05 -29.57 -5.68
CA GLY A 166 -17.97 -28.92 -4.73
C GLY A 166 -17.34 -27.76 -3.93
N GLN A 167 -16.17 -27.26 -4.34
CA GLN A 167 -15.51 -26.16 -3.69
C GLN A 167 -16.12 -24.83 -4.14
N PRO A 168 -16.28 -23.83 -3.23
CA PRO A 168 -16.78 -22.52 -3.61
C PRO A 168 -15.84 -21.84 -4.62
N PRO A 169 -16.35 -20.92 -5.47
CA PRO A 169 -15.49 -20.09 -6.30
C PRO A 169 -14.52 -19.30 -5.43
N TRP A 170 -13.35 -18.91 -5.99
CA TRP A 170 -12.48 -17.98 -5.28
C TRP A 170 -13.26 -16.70 -4.98
N PRO A 171 -13.16 -16.16 -3.77
CA PRO A 171 -13.75 -14.87 -3.46
C PRO A 171 -13.20 -13.82 -4.42
N GLU A 172 -14.09 -13.03 -5.01
CA GLU A 172 -13.66 -11.84 -5.74
C GLU A 172 -13.29 -10.79 -4.70
N ALA A 173 -12.00 -10.46 -4.63
CA ALA A 173 -11.54 -9.39 -3.75
C ALA A 173 -12.19 -8.07 -4.21
N GLU A 174 -12.80 -7.36 -3.27
CA GLU A 174 -13.34 -6.03 -3.53
C GLU A 174 -12.22 -5.08 -3.97
N PRO A 175 -12.47 -4.26 -5.00
CA PRO A 175 -11.50 -3.29 -5.46
C PRO A 175 -11.36 -2.16 -4.42
N TRP A 176 -10.13 -1.87 -4.03
CA TRP A 176 -9.81 -0.80 -3.11
C TRP A 176 -9.81 0.57 -3.82
N ARG A 177 -10.36 1.56 -3.15
CA ARG A 177 -10.15 2.97 -3.51
C ARG A 177 -8.84 3.45 -2.89
N MET A 178 -8.19 4.38 -3.54
CA MET A 178 -6.96 4.97 -3.06
C MET A 178 -7.00 6.48 -3.20
N GLY A 179 -6.47 7.18 -2.21
CA GLY A 179 -6.22 8.60 -2.25
C GLY A 179 -4.80 8.92 -1.81
N ALA A 180 -4.28 10.06 -2.25
CA ALA A 180 -2.97 10.52 -1.83
C ALA A 180 -2.97 12.04 -1.60
N PHE A 181 -2.27 12.46 -0.55
CA PHE A 181 -2.21 13.85 -0.09
C PHE A 181 -0.78 14.29 0.15
N THR A 182 -0.54 15.58 0.00
CA THR A 182 0.77 16.18 0.27
C THR A 182 0.73 17.13 1.46
N ILE A 183 1.77 17.04 2.29
CA ILE A 183 2.03 17.96 3.40
C ILE A 183 3.20 18.84 2.97
N ILE A 184 2.88 20.05 2.50
CA ILE A 184 3.85 21.02 1.99
C ILE A 184 4.08 22.06 3.08
N ARG A 185 5.36 22.26 3.47
CA ARG A 185 5.72 23.25 4.49
C ARG A 185 6.48 24.41 3.86
N ASN A 186 6.22 25.61 4.35
CA ASN A 186 7.06 26.76 4.04
C ASN A 186 8.27 26.85 5.00
N GLU A 187 9.12 27.84 4.80
CA GLU A 187 10.32 28.08 5.65
C GLU A 187 10.00 28.34 7.13
N ALA A 188 8.82 28.84 7.43
CA ALA A 188 8.33 29.06 8.79
C ALA A 188 7.73 27.80 9.43
N GLY A 189 7.69 26.67 8.71
CA GLY A 189 7.11 25.41 9.18
C GLY A 189 5.61 25.32 9.05
N ALA A 190 4.92 26.38 8.56
CA ALA A 190 3.49 26.36 8.31
C ALA A 190 3.16 25.46 7.12
N VAL A 191 2.03 24.74 7.23
CA VAL A 191 1.53 23.77 6.24
C VAL A 191 0.56 24.47 5.28
N LEU A 192 0.64 24.10 3.99
CA LEU A 192 -0.29 24.56 2.97
C LEU A 192 -1.62 23.81 3.08
N TRP A 193 -2.69 24.57 3.13
CA TRP A 193 -4.07 24.08 3.07
C TRP A 193 -4.80 24.70 1.90
N VAL A 194 -5.74 23.94 1.34
CA VAL A 194 -6.61 24.31 0.23
C VAL A 194 -8.03 24.46 0.77
N ARG A 195 -8.69 25.60 0.51
CA ARG A 195 -10.11 25.76 0.77
C ARG A 195 -10.90 25.29 -0.45
N ARG A 196 -11.78 24.33 -0.23
CA ARG A 196 -12.59 23.73 -1.30
C ARG A 196 -13.63 24.71 -1.86
N THR A 197 -13.95 24.56 -3.14
CA THR A 197 -15.04 25.35 -3.80
C THR A 197 -16.42 24.76 -3.56
N ASP A 198 -16.53 23.42 -3.41
CA ASP A 198 -17.80 22.70 -3.26
C ASP A 198 -18.34 22.71 -1.83
N ARG A 199 -17.46 22.94 -0.85
CA ARG A 199 -17.77 22.98 0.59
C ARG A 199 -16.88 24.00 1.27
N ASP A 200 -17.38 24.65 2.30
CA ASP A 200 -16.57 25.57 3.10
C ASP A 200 -15.67 24.80 4.09
N LEU A 201 -14.75 23.98 3.54
CA LEU A 201 -13.81 23.17 4.31
C LEU A 201 -12.39 23.36 3.79
N TRP A 202 -11.43 23.28 4.72
CA TRP A 202 -10.01 23.24 4.41
C TRP A 202 -9.50 21.80 4.41
N ASN A 203 -8.71 21.42 3.39
CA ASN A 203 -8.07 20.15 3.25
C ASN A 203 -6.58 20.27 2.84
N LEU A 204 -5.82 19.22 3.02
CA LEU A 204 -4.49 19.11 2.41
C LEU A 204 -4.64 18.96 0.90
N PRO A 205 -3.68 19.45 0.08
CA PRO A 205 -3.65 19.18 -1.34
C PRO A 205 -3.61 17.67 -1.61
N GLY A 206 -4.49 17.19 -2.49
CA GLY A 206 -4.58 15.78 -2.82
C GLY A 206 -6.00 15.28 -3.00
N GLY A 207 -6.13 14.08 -3.54
CA GLY A 207 -7.42 13.51 -3.89
C GLY A 207 -7.36 12.02 -4.23
N GLY A 208 -8.30 11.57 -5.05
CA GLY A 208 -8.45 10.17 -5.43
C GLY A 208 -7.54 9.76 -6.58
N ALA A 209 -7.07 8.52 -6.53
CA ALA A 209 -6.32 7.95 -7.66
C ALA A 209 -7.23 7.73 -8.87
N GLU A 210 -6.71 8.04 -10.03
CA GLU A 210 -7.33 7.72 -11.31
C GLU A 210 -6.86 6.36 -11.81
N ASN A 211 -7.81 5.54 -12.29
CA ASN A 211 -7.51 4.23 -12.89
C ASN A 211 -6.53 3.39 -12.07
N GLU A 212 -5.39 3.04 -12.66
CA GLU A 212 -4.35 2.19 -12.07
C GLU A 212 -3.15 3.02 -11.55
N GLU A 213 -3.36 4.29 -11.23
CA GLU A 213 -2.33 5.22 -10.80
C GLU A 213 -1.75 4.83 -9.43
N PRO A 214 -0.42 4.81 -9.25
CA PRO A 214 0.17 4.57 -7.93
C PRO A 214 0.08 5.79 -7.02
N PRO A 215 0.13 5.64 -5.68
CA PRO A 215 -0.11 6.72 -4.74
C PRO A 215 0.86 7.92 -4.88
N TRP A 216 2.10 7.68 -5.27
CA TRP A 216 3.07 8.76 -5.48
C TRP A 216 2.81 9.58 -6.73
N GLU A 217 2.23 9.00 -7.78
CA GLU A 217 1.81 9.75 -8.98
C GLU A 217 0.52 10.51 -8.70
N THR A 218 -0.44 9.90 -8.02
CA THR A 218 -1.68 10.55 -7.55
C THR A 218 -1.37 11.81 -6.73
N ALA A 219 -0.46 11.71 -5.74
CA ALA A 219 -0.10 12.85 -4.90
C ALA A 219 0.45 14.02 -5.70
N VAL A 220 1.29 13.75 -6.71
CA VAL A 220 1.87 14.81 -7.57
C VAL A 220 0.81 15.42 -8.48
N ARG A 221 0.00 14.60 -9.14
CA ARG A 221 -1.07 15.05 -10.06
C ARG A 221 -2.10 15.90 -9.33
N GLU A 222 -2.69 15.38 -8.26
CA GLU A 222 -3.72 16.08 -7.49
C GLU A 222 -3.21 17.40 -6.93
N THR A 223 -1.98 17.40 -6.38
CA THR A 223 -1.38 18.65 -5.88
C THR A 223 -1.24 19.68 -7.00
N PHE A 224 -0.84 19.27 -8.20
CA PHE A 224 -0.73 20.17 -9.34
C PHE A 224 -2.10 20.69 -9.79
N GLU A 225 -3.11 19.82 -9.89
CA GLU A 225 -4.47 20.18 -10.32
C GLU A 225 -5.13 21.17 -9.36
N GLU A 226 -5.00 20.96 -8.04
CA GLU A 226 -5.57 21.83 -7.04
C GLU A 226 -4.80 23.13 -6.83
N THR A 227 -3.46 23.13 -6.98
CA THR A 227 -2.62 24.28 -6.57
C THR A 227 -1.93 25.01 -7.72
N GLY A 228 -1.79 24.40 -8.89
CA GLY A 228 -0.95 24.87 -9.99
C GLY A 228 0.55 24.70 -9.76
N CYS A 229 0.95 24.06 -8.64
CA CYS A 229 2.35 23.89 -8.28
C CYS A 229 2.85 22.47 -8.59
N GLN A 230 4.02 22.37 -9.22
CA GLN A 230 4.76 21.13 -9.34
C GLN A 230 5.52 20.85 -8.05
N VAL A 231 5.39 19.64 -7.54
CA VAL A 231 6.03 19.23 -6.27
C VAL A 231 6.98 18.06 -6.47
N GLN A 232 7.99 18.01 -5.63
CA GLN A 232 8.83 16.85 -5.40
C GLN A 232 8.42 16.21 -4.08
N LEU A 233 8.02 14.94 -4.13
CA LEU A 233 7.68 14.19 -2.92
C LEU A 233 8.94 13.92 -2.08
N GLY A 234 8.75 13.99 -0.78
CA GLY A 234 9.68 13.55 0.25
C GLY A 234 9.24 12.23 0.87
N ASP A 235 9.22 12.18 2.19
CA ASP A 235 8.90 10.98 2.95
C ASP A 235 7.41 10.62 2.89
N LEU A 236 7.10 9.33 2.81
CA LEU A 236 5.79 8.80 3.12
C LEU A 236 5.61 8.81 4.64
N THR A 237 4.72 9.67 5.13
CA THR A 237 4.54 9.90 6.57
C THR A 237 3.53 8.97 7.19
N SER A 238 2.42 8.68 6.50
CA SER A 238 1.39 7.77 7.00
C SER A 238 0.56 7.13 5.89
N ILE A 239 -0.01 5.97 6.23
CA ILE A 239 -1.02 5.25 5.46
C ILE A 239 -2.24 5.05 6.36
N ASN A 240 -3.39 5.53 5.91
CA ASN A 240 -4.62 5.50 6.68
C ASN A 240 -5.67 4.63 6.00
N SER A 241 -6.39 3.83 6.79
CA SER A 241 -7.56 3.06 6.35
C SER A 241 -8.83 3.66 6.94
N TYR A 242 -9.91 3.63 6.20
CA TYR A 242 -11.23 3.98 6.73
C TYR A 242 -11.96 2.74 7.19
N SER A 243 -12.51 2.79 8.41
CA SER A 243 -13.09 1.63 9.11
C SER A 243 -14.25 0.96 8.37
N ASN A 244 -14.92 1.65 7.45
CA ASN A 244 -16.16 1.19 6.84
C ASN A 244 -16.06 0.98 5.31
N GLU A 245 -14.92 1.23 4.70
CA GLU A 245 -14.74 1.15 3.25
C GLU A 245 -13.36 0.58 2.87
N PRO A 246 -13.26 -0.16 1.75
CA PRO A 246 -11.97 -0.56 1.21
C PRO A 246 -11.25 0.65 0.59
N ASN A 247 -10.71 1.50 1.45
CA ASN A 247 -10.02 2.73 1.06
C ASN A 247 -8.71 2.88 1.85
N LEU A 248 -7.61 3.17 1.15
CA LEU A 248 -6.34 3.59 1.75
C LEU A 248 -5.96 4.98 1.28
N THR A 249 -5.49 5.80 2.20
CA THR A 249 -4.91 7.11 1.92
C THR A 249 -3.43 7.15 2.26
N PHE A 250 -2.64 7.75 1.37
CA PHE A 250 -1.20 7.89 1.47
C PHE A 250 -0.84 9.35 1.66
N ASN A 251 0.00 9.65 2.64
CA ASN A 251 0.36 11.03 2.97
C ASN A 251 1.86 11.21 2.85
N TYR A 252 2.27 12.16 2.01
CA TYR A 252 3.68 12.44 1.70
C TYR A 252 4.04 13.85 2.15
N THR A 253 5.24 14.04 2.67
CA THR A 253 5.83 15.38 2.65
C THR A 253 6.15 15.76 1.20
N ALA A 254 6.09 17.06 0.88
CA ALA A 254 6.45 17.53 -0.44
C ALA A 254 7.03 18.95 -0.40
N ASN A 255 7.84 19.27 -1.42
CA ASN A 255 8.39 20.60 -1.65
C ASN A 255 7.91 21.13 -3.01
N ILE A 256 7.50 22.40 -3.06
CA ILE A 256 7.19 23.06 -4.33
C ILE A 256 8.51 23.29 -5.06
N VAL A 257 8.62 22.78 -6.30
CA VAL A 257 9.81 22.94 -7.15
C VAL A 257 9.57 23.94 -8.29
N ARG A 258 8.29 24.15 -8.67
CA ARG A 258 7.91 25.08 -9.74
C ARG A 258 6.44 25.45 -9.64
N GLY A 259 6.07 26.61 -10.18
CA GLY A 259 4.70 27.11 -10.24
C GLY A 259 4.40 28.12 -9.14
N GLN A 260 3.17 28.61 -9.12
CA GLN A 260 2.64 29.52 -8.12
C GLN A 260 1.23 29.08 -7.76
N LEU A 261 0.84 29.27 -6.51
CA LEU A 261 -0.50 28.95 -6.03
C LEU A 261 -1.54 29.69 -6.86
N THR A 262 -2.37 28.95 -7.55
CA THR A 262 -3.39 29.47 -8.47
C THR A 262 -4.72 28.82 -8.16
N THR A 263 -5.72 29.62 -7.79
CA THR A 263 -7.10 29.15 -7.55
C THR A 263 -7.71 28.58 -8.84
N GLY A 264 -8.58 27.60 -8.68
CA GLY A 264 -9.16 26.87 -9.80
C GLY A 264 -10.55 26.31 -9.47
N PRO A 265 -11.06 25.40 -10.29
CA PRO A 265 -12.39 24.84 -10.09
C PRO A 265 -12.57 24.15 -8.74
N GLU A 266 -11.51 23.59 -8.16
CA GLU A 266 -11.53 22.81 -6.92
C GLU A 266 -10.99 23.59 -5.72
N ALA A 267 -10.15 24.62 -5.94
CA ALA A 267 -9.48 25.41 -4.92
C ALA A 267 -9.99 26.86 -4.93
N ALA A 268 -10.76 27.24 -3.92
CA ALA A 268 -11.26 28.62 -3.74
C ALA A 268 -10.21 29.57 -3.14
N ALA A 269 -9.34 29.04 -2.26
CA ALA A 269 -8.30 29.81 -1.59
C ALA A 269 -7.19 28.90 -1.05
N PHE A 270 -6.06 29.51 -0.70
CA PHE A 270 -4.94 28.84 -0.04
C PHE A 270 -4.64 29.53 1.29
N GLY A 271 -4.18 28.74 2.27
CA GLY A 271 -3.74 29.25 3.56
C GLY A 271 -2.52 28.47 4.04
N TRP A 272 -1.63 29.19 4.75
CA TRP A 272 -0.50 28.61 5.44
C TRP A 272 -0.76 28.69 6.94
N PHE A 273 -0.92 27.55 7.61
CA PHE A 273 -1.24 27.49 9.04
C PHE A 273 -0.19 26.66 9.78
N GLN A 274 0.16 27.10 10.99
CA GLN A 274 1.01 26.29 11.86
C GLN A 274 0.24 25.02 12.27
N PRO A 275 0.92 23.88 12.42
CA PRO A 275 0.29 22.68 12.96
C PRO A 275 -0.37 22.94 14.30
N GLY A 276 -1.69 22.68 14.39
CA GLY A 276 -2.52 22.99 15.55
C GLY A 276 -3.19 24.36 15.54
N GLU A 277 -2.94 25.19 14.52
CA GLU A 277 -3.58 26.51 14.32
C GLU A 277 -4.41 26.57 13.04
N GLU A 278 -4.79 25.38 12.52
CA GLU A 278 -5.64 25.28 11.34
C GLU A 278 -7.04 25.83 11.64
N PRO A 279 -7.75 26.36 10.61
CA PRO A 279 -9.13 26.85 10.77
C PRO A 279 -10.07 25.78 11.36
N ASP A 280 -11.06 26.19 12.14
CA ASP A 280 -12.03 25.30 12.79
C ASP A 280 -12.80 24.41 11.79
N ASN A 281 -12.98 24.89 10.55
CA ASN A 281 -13.57 24.14 9.46
C ASN A 281 -12.56 23.31 8.63
N SER A 282 -11.41 22.97 9.19
CA SER A 282 -10.47 22.01 8.59
C SER A 282 -10.94 20.58 8.80
N ILE A 283 -10.66 19.70 7.84
CA ILE A 283 -10.99 18.28 7.93
C ILE A 283 -10.14 17.64 9.05
N PRO A 284 -10.75 17.08 10.11
CA PRO A 284 -10.01 16.57 11.27
C PRO A 284 -9.00 15.46 10.91
N GLN A 285 -9.35 14.58 9.97
CA GLN A 285 -8.47 13.53 9.50
C GLN A 285 -7.20 14.10 8.88
N HIS A 286 -7.26 15.27 8.25
CA HIS A 286 -6.10 15.94 7.66
C HIS A 286 -5.21 16.59 8.71
N GLN A 287 -5.79 17.10 9.81
CA GLN A 287 -5.02 17.58 10.97
C GLN A 287 -4.20 16.44 11.60
N GLU A 288 -4.81 15.25 11.76
CA GLU A 288 -4.08 14.04 12.22
C GLU A 288 -2.91 13.68 11.31
N ARG A 289 -3.08 13.78 9.98
CA ARG A 289 -2.01 13.51 8.99
C ARG A 289 -0.86 14.51 9.10
N VAL A 290 -1.18 15.78 9.34
CA VAL A 290 -0.17 16.83 9.62
C VAL A 290 0.57 16.51 10.91
N ALA A 291 -0.14 16.12 11.97
CA ALA A 291 0.48 15.73 13.23
C ALA A 291 1.43 14.52 13.06
N ASP A 292 1.02 13.49 12.31
CA ASP A 292 1.86 12.34 11.98
C ASP A 292 3.14 12.76 11.24
N ALA A 293 3.04 13.71 10.29
CA ALA A 293 4.19 14.23 9.56
C ALA A 293 5.11 15.11 10.42
N CYS A 294 4.58 15.76 11.46
CA CYS A 294 5.36 16.61 12.37
C CYS A 294 6.10 15.83 13.45
N HIS A 295 5.49 14.77 13.96
CA HIS A 295 5.98 14.01 15.12
C HIS A 295 6.57 12.65 14.72
N GLY A 296 6.57 12.33 13.43
CA GLY A 296 7.04 11.04 12.93
C GLY A 296 8.52 10.80 13.19
N SER A 297 8.84 9.59 13.62
CA SER A 297 10.22 9.10 13.86
C SER A 297 10.99 8.78 12.57
N GLY A 298 10.55 9.29 11.41
CA GLY A 298 11.06 8.90 10.09
C GLY A 298 10.53 7.56 9.58
N SER A 299 9.65 6.88 10.34
CA SER A 299 8.94 5.68 9.93
C SER A 299 7.51 6.00 9.50
N VAL A 300 6.94 5.15 8.64
CA VAL A 300 5.56 5.30 8.17
C VAL A 300 4.57 4.98 9.28
N GLY A 301 3.68 5.92 9.59
CA GLY A 301 2.56 5.74 10.51
C GLY A 301 1.43 4.94 9.86
N PHE A 302 0.68 4.17 10.68
CA PHE A 302 -0.53 3.46 10.24
C PHE A 302 -1.68 3.79 11.18
N ARG A 303 -2.81 4.25 10.61
CA ARG A 303 -3.95 4.68 11.41
C ARG A 303 -5.27 4.27 10.77
N LYS A 304 -6.21 3.80 11.61
CA LYS A 304 -7.61 3.70 11.22
C LYS A 304 -8.30 5.02 11.50
N GLN A 305 -8.90 5.61 10.48
CA GLN A 305 -9.64 6.86 10.58
C GLN A 305 -11.15 6.61 10.46
N ASP A 306 -11.96 7.44 11.11
CA ASP A 306 -13.40 7.47 10.83
C ASP A 306 -13.62 8.17 9.48
N GLY A 307 -14.30 7.51 8.55
CA GLY A 307 -14.59 8.05 7.22
C GLY A 307 -15.62 9.18 7.18
N ARG A 308 -16.11 9.61 8.34
CA ARG A 308 -17.10 10.70 8.41
C ARG A 308 -16.40 12.04 8.23
N ILE A 309 -16.66 12.67 7.07
CA ILE A 309 -16.37 14.09 6.91
C ILE A 309 -17.46 14.85 7.67
N PRO A 310 -17.12 15.80 8.55
CA PRO A 310 -18.12 16.63 9.21
C PRO A 310 -19.07 17.24 8.18
N ASN A 311 -20.36 17.11 8.39
CA ASN A 311 -21.31 17.94 7.65
C ASN A 311 -21.11 19.39 8.12
N PRO A 312 -21.07 20.34 7.20
CA PRO A 312 -20.96 21.75 7.53
C PRO A 312 -22.14 22.25 8.36
#